data_7313f40869495cc48ad43a2b9b1ff7a6
#
_entry.id   7313f40869495cc48ad43a2b9b1ff7a6
#
_cell.length_a   1.000
_cell.length_b   1.000
_cell.length_c   1.000
_cell.angle_alpha   90.00
_cell.angle_beta   90.00
_cell.angle_gamma   90.00
#
_symmetry.space_group_name_H-M   'P 1'
#
loop_
_entity.id
_entity.type
_entity.pdbx_description
1 polymer ?
#
loop_
_entity_poly.entity_id
_entity_poly.type
_entity_poly.pdbx_seq_one_letter_code
_entity_poly.pdbx_strand_id
1 'polypeptide(L)'
;MISYRTGNDLDLDAVIDVYRDSTLGARRPVDDRDVMGKMLAAANLVVTAWDKDEDKDGGGGRMVGIARSLSDFVFCTYLSDLAVRVSHQRQGIGRELVKRTQKEGKSATIFLFSAPAAVPYYPHIGFSEGSGWMLTRMQRVRGAGGAA
;
A
#
# COMPACT_ATOMS: atom_id res chain seq x y z
N MET A 1 11.57 -10.03 15.32
CA MET A 1 10.10 -10.14 15.63
C MET A 1 9.35 -9.00 14.98
N ILE A 2 8.36 -9.34 14.16
CA ILE A 2 7.57 -8.34 13.42
C ILE A 2 6.38 -7.85 14.25
N SER A 3 6.27 -6.55 14.43
CA SER A 3 5.11 -5.87 15.01
C SER A 3 4.39 -5.03 13.95
N TYR A 4 3.11 -4.75 14.18
CA TYR A 4 2.28 -4.00 13.22
C TYR A 4 1.64 -2.81 13.92
N ARG A 5 1.54 -1.69 13.21
CA ARG A 5 0.93 -0.45 13.70
C ARG A 5 -0.05 0.09 12.66
N THR A 6 -1.13 0.69 13.15
CA THR A 6 -2.09 1.43 12.32
C THR A 6 -1.96 2.91 12.62
N GLY A 7 -1.96 3.72 11.58
CA GLY A 7 -1.84 5.17 11.68
C GLY A 7 -0.90 5.76 10.66
N ASN A 8 -0.98 7.07 10.48
CA ASN A 8 -0.28 7.82 9.44
C ASN A 8 0.69 8.87 10.01
N ASP A 9 0.95 8.85 11.30
CA ASP A 9 2.01 9.65 11.92
C ASP A 9 3.33 8.92 11.77
N LEU A 10 3.91 9.03 10.57
CA LEU A 10 5.08 8.30 10.13
C LEU A 10 6.18 9.25 9.65
N ASP A 11 7.43 8.89 9.91
CA ASP A 11 8.57 9.54 9.29
C ASP A 11 8.56 9.27 7.78
N LEU A 12 8.46 10.34 6.99
CA LEU A 12 8.40 10.26 5.52
C LEU A 12 9.65 9.61 4.93
N ASP A 13 10.83 9.89 5.48
CA ASP A 13 12.07 9.31 4.97
C ASP A 13 12.11 7.79 5.19
N ALA A 14 11.60 7.31 6.32
CA ALA A 14 11.45 5.88 6.58
C ALA A 14 10.46 5.22 5.60
N VAL A 15 9.36 5.89 5.28
CA VAL A 15 8.40 5.40 4.26
C VAL A 15 9.03 5.32 2.88
N ILE A 16 9.71 6.38 2.44
CA ILE A 16 10.42 6.41 1.15
C ILE A 16 11.46 5.29 1.08
N ASP A 17 12.19 5.05 2.17
CA ASP A 17 13.21 4.01 2.25
C ASP A 17 12.61 2.61 2.07
N VAL A 18 11.46 2.33 2.66
CA VAL A 18 10.73 1.05 2.43
C VAL A 18 10.34 0.91 0.97
N TYR A 19 9.84 1.97 0.34
CA TYR A 19 9.46 1.92 -1.08
C TYR A 19 10.66 1.63 -1.98
N ARG A 20 11.79 2.30 -1.74
CA ARG A 20 13.04 2.08 -2.50
C ARG A 20 13.58 0.68 -2.34
N ASP A 21 13.51 0.14 -1.14
CA ASP A 21 14.00 -1.21 -0.81
C ASP A 21 12.95 -2.31 -1.06
N SER A 22 11.93 -1.99 -1.84
CA SER A 22 10.91 -2.91 -2.33
C SER A 22 10.80 -2.82 -3.84
N THR A 23 10.13 -3.78 -4.46
CA THR A 23 9.86 -3.74 -5.90
C THR A 23 8.93 -2.60 -6.31
N LEU A 24 8.21 -2.01 -5.36
CA LEU A 24 7.29 -0.91 -5.62
C LEU A 24 7.99 0.41 -5.92
N GLY A 25 9.23 0.60 -5.45
CA GLY A 25 9.99 1.84 -5.64
C GLY A 25 10.19 2.23 -7.11
N ALA A 26 10.34 1.25 -8.00
CA ALA A 26 10.45 1.48 -9.45
C ALA A 26 9.15 2.03 -10.07
N ARG A 27 8.04 2.00 -9.36
CA ARG A 27 6.70 2.35 -9.85
C ARG A 27 6.06 3.49 -9.07
N ARG A 28 6.82 4.17 -8.23
CA ARG A 28 6.38 5.30 -7.42
C ARG A 28 7.41 6.42 -7.49
N PRO A 29 7.00 7.68 -7.29
CA PRO A 29 7.88 8.85 -7.42
C PRO A 29 8.77 9.02 -6.17
N VAL A 30 9.57 8.02 -5.84
CA VAL A 30 10.38 7.97 -4.61
C VAL A 30 11.46 9.05 -4.55
N ASP A 31 11.85 9.61 -5.70
CA ASP A 31 12.83 10.69 -5.79
C ASP A 31 12.18 12.09 -5.63
N ASP A 32 10.87 12.16 -5.65
CA ASP A 32 10.11 13.39 -5.40
C ASP A 32 9.49 13.35 -3.99
N ARG A 33 10.24 13.87 -3.02
CA ARG A 33 9.86 13.87 -1.61
C ARG A 33 8.57 14.64 -1.34
N ASP A 34 8.31 15.72 -2.07
CA ASP A 34 7.08 16.51 -1.93
C ASP A 34 5.85 15.70 -2.38
N VAL A 35 5.94 15.03 -3.52
CA VAL A 35 4.86 14.17 -4.01
C VAL A 35 4.63 12.98 -3.07
N MET A 36 5.68 12.31 -2.61
CA MET A 36 5.55 11.20 -1.65
C MET A 36 4.90 11.67 -0.34
N GLY A 37 5.27 12.85 0.14
CA GLY A 37 4.68 13.46 1.34
C GLY A 37 3.18 13.74 1.17
N LYS A 38 2.76 14.27 0.03
CA LYS A 38 1.35 14.50 -0.29
C LYS A 38 0.56 13.19 -0.40
N MET A 39 1.15 12.17 -1.02
CA MET A 39 0.53 10.84 -1.10
C MET A 39 0.31 10.25 0.30
N LEU A 40 1.31 10.33 1.17
CA LEU A 40 1.20 9.83 2.54
C LEU A 40 0.16 10.62 3.35
N ALA A 41 0.23 11.94 3.30
CA ALA A 41 -0.69 12.81 4.05
C ALA A 41 -2.16 12.62 3.66
N ALA A 42 -2.44 12.30 2.41
CA ALA A 42 -3.81 12.06 1.93
C ALA A 42 -4.35 10.67 2.29
N ALA A 43 -3.50 9.73 2.68
CA ALA A 43 -3.93 8.39 3.04
C ALA A 43 -4.57 8.37 4.43
N ASN A 44 -5.78 7.83 4.54
CA ASN A 44 -6.52 7.75 5.80
C ASN A 44 -6.59 6.34 6.40
N LEU A 45 -5.96 5.38 5.76
CA LEU A 45 -5.82 4.02 6.28
C LEU A 45 -4.44 3.49 5.92
N VAL A 46 -3.54 3.51 6.89
CA VAL A 46 -2.15 3.07 6.73
C VAL A 46 -1.82 2.04 7.81
N VAL A 47 -1.30 0.90 7.39
CA VAL A 47 -0.79 -0.16 8.26
C VAL A 47 0.67 -0.38 7.96
N THR A 48 1.49 -0.47 8.98
CA THR A 48 2.94 -0.65 8.86
C THR A 48 3.43 -1.87 9.62
N ALA A 49 4.48 -2.49 9.11
CA ALA A 49 5.20 -3.59 9.75
C ALA A 49 6.60 -3.13 10.18
N TRP A 50 7.00 -3.55 11.37
CA TRP A 50 8.24 -3.14 12.02
C TRP A 50 9.01 -4.33 12.54
N ASP A 51 10.28 -4.45 12.18
CA ASP A 51 11.16 -5.47 12.76
C ASP A 51 11.86 -4.90 13.99
N LYS A 52 11.53 -5.45 15.15
CA LYS A 52 12.10 -5.04 16.43
C LYS A 52 13.55 -5.48 16.60
N ASP A 53 13.96 -6.54 15.92
CA ASP A 53 15.33 -7.05 16.01
C ASP A 53 16.31 -6.15 15.23
N GLU A 54 15.81 -5.30 14.34
CA GLU A 54 16.56 -4.26 13.63
C GLU A 54 16.44 -2.86 14.27
N ASP A 55 16.11 -2.79 15.56
CA ASP A 55 16.03 -1.54 16.29
C ASP A 55 17.43 -1.05 16.68
N LYS A 56 17.97 -0.11 15.91
CA LYS A 56 19.30 0.46 16.17
C LYS A 56 19.29 1.64 17.13
N ASP A 57 18.13 2.29 17.29
CA ASP A 57 18.01 3.58 17.95
C ASP A 57 17.04 3.59 19.14
N GLY A 58 16.52 2.43 19.54
CA GLY A 58 15.52 2.32 20.63
C GLY A 58 14.14 2.88 20.26
N GLY A 59 13.88 3.12 18.96
CA GLY A 59 12.65 3.72 18.45
C GLY A 59 11.49 2.73 18.19
N GLY A 60 11.66 1.47 18.61
CA GLY A 60 10.61 0.45 18.45
C GLY A 60 10.68 -0.35 17.15
N GLY A 61 11.86 -0.42 16.53
CA GLY A 61 12.16 -1.23 15.36
C GLY A 61 12.32 -0.44 14.06
N ARG A 62 12.77 -1.15 13.01
CA ARG A 62 12.88 -0.63 11.65
C ARG A 62 11.60 -0.93 10.87
N MET A 63 11.07 0.06 10.15
CA MET A 63 9.94 -0.18 9.24
C MET A 63 10.36 -1.09 8.09
N VAL A 64 9.65 -2.21 7.92
CA VAL A 64 9.96 -3.22 6.90
C VAL A 64 8.83 -3.44 5.91
N GLY A 65 7.64 -2.88 6.18
CA GLY A 65 6.52 -2.96 5.25
C GLY A 65 5.48 -1.90 5.52
N ILE A 66 4.69 -1.61 4.49
CA ILE A 66 3.59 -0.63 4.54
C ILE A 66 2.47 -1.04 3.57
N ALA A 67 1.23 -0.88 4.04
CA ALA A 67 0.02 -0.86 3.22
C ALA A 67 -0.61 0.52 3.34
N ARG A 68 -0.61 1.28 2.24
CA ARG A 68 -1.17 2.63 2.18
C ARG A 68 -2.47 2.62 1.41
N SER A 69 -3.55 3.06 2.04
CA SER A 69 -4.90 3.01 1.48
C SER A 69 -5.67 4.30 1.69
N LEU A 70 -6.70 4.48 0.84
CA LEU A 70 -7.75 5.47 1.00
C LEU A 70 -9.08 4.74 1.15
N SER A 71 -9.86 5.10 2.15
CA SER A 71 -11.09 4.38 2.50
C SER A 71 -12.20 5.33 2.95
N ASP A 72 -13.45 4.97 2.65
CA ASP A 72 -14.62 5.56 3.31
C ASP A 72 -15.05 4.78 4.56
N PHE A 73 -14.41 3.64 4.84
CA PHE A 73 -14.68 2.73 5.96
C PHE A 73 -16.09 2.09 5.93
N VAL A 74 -16.78 2.17 4.83
CA VAL A 74 -18.15 1.67 4.66
C VAL A 74 -18.26 0.78 3.43
N PHE A 75 -17.89 1.29 2.27
CA PHE A 75 -18.10 0.64 0.98
C PHE A 75 -16.80 0.25 0.27
N CYS A 76 -15.83 1.18 0.18
CA CYS A 76 -14.60 0.95 -0.57
C CYS A 76 -13.35 1.35 0.19
N THR A 77 -12.32 0.53 0.04
CA THR A 77 -10.94 0.81 0.40
C THR A 77 -10.07 0.60 -0.84
N TYR A 78 -9.40 1.63 -1.29
CA TYR A 78 -8.39 1.51 -2.33
C TYR A 78 -7.01 1.29 -1.70
N LEU A 79 -6.53 0.06 -1.78
CA LEU A 79 -5.15 -0.28 -1.40
C LEU A 79 -4.22 0.13 -2.54
N SER A 80 -3.69 1.34 -2.44
CA SER A 80 -2.84 1.93 -3.48
C SER A 80 -1.45 1.32 -3.49
N ASP A 81 -0.85 1.13 -2.32
CA ASP A 81 0.52 0.68 -2.19
C ASP A 81 0.64 -0.43 -1.15
N LEU A 82 1.26 -1.53 -1.55
CA LEU A 82 1.69 -2.60 -0.68
C LEU A 82 3.18 -2.83 -0.93
N ALA A 83 4.01 -2.50 0.04
CA ALA A 83 5.45 -2.61 -0.05
C ALA A 83 6.03 -3.38 1.14
N VAL A 84 6.92 -4.32 0.85
CA VAL A 84 7.71 -5.06 1.86
C VAL A 84 9.15 -5.08 1.38
N ARG A 85 10.10 -4.72 2.27
CA ARG A 85 11.53 -4.79 1.95
C ARG A 85 11.89 -6.15 1.38
N VAL A 86 12.76 -6.16 0.38
CA VAL A 86 13.18 -7.42 -0.29
C VAL A 86 13.69 -8.45 0.72
N SER A 87 14.46 -8.00 1.72
CA SER A 87 14.98 -8.85 2.79
C SER A 87 13.92 -9.52 3.66
N HIS A 88 12.70 -8.98 3.67
CA HIS A 88 11.58 -9.42 4.51
C HIS A 88 10.42 -10.02 3.71
N GLN A 89 10.58 -10.16 2.41
CA GLN A 89 9.57 -10.80 1.55
C GLN A 89 9.48 -12.31 1.82
N ARG A 90 8.36 -12.92 1.40
CA ARG A 90 8.06 -14.36 1.56
C ARG A 90 7.99 -14.85 3.02
N GLN A 91 7.77 -13.94 3.96
CA GLN A 91 7.61 -14.22 5.39
C GLN A 91 6.17 -13.97 5.88
N GLY A 92 5.22 -13.75 4.97
CA GLY A 92 3.82 -13.50 5.30
C GLY A 92 3.49 -12.06 5.71
N ILE A 93 4.47 -11.14 5.70
CA ILE A 93 4.27 -9.74 6.13
C ILE A 93 3.25 -9.02 5.24
N GLY A 94 3.36 -9.16 3.92
CA GLY A 94 2.40 -8.54 2.99
C GLY A 94 0.98 -9.02 3.22
N ARG A 95 0.80 -10.32 3.43
CA ARG A 95 -0.51 -10.92 3.75
C ARG A 95 -1.08 -10.36 5.06
N GLU A 96 -0.27 -10.24 6.10
CA GLU A 96 -0.71 -9.70 7.39
C GLU A 96 -1.05 -8.21 7.28
N LEU A 97 -0.30 -7.43 6.51
CA LEU A 97 -0.62 -6.02 6.23
C LEU A 97 -2.00 -5.89 5.57
N VAL A 98 -2.30 -6.72 4.56
CA VAL A 98 -3.61 -6.73 3.89
C VAL A 98 -4.72 -7.14 4.85
N LYS A 99 -4.50 -8.18 5.66
CA LYS A 99 -5.47 -8.65 6.66
C LYS A 99 -5.82 -7.56 7.66
N ARG A 100 -4.83 -6.81 8.13
CA ARG A 100 -5.05 -5.69 9.05
C ARG A 100 -5.73 -4.51 8.36
N THR A 101 -5.37 -4.21 7.12
CA THR A 101 -6.07 -3.22 6.30
C THR A 101 -7.55 -3.57 6.15
N GLN A 102 -7.87 -4.82 5.90
CA GLN A 102 -9.26 -5.30 5.81
C GLN A 102 -9.99 -5.09 7.14
N LYS A 103 -9.39 -5.47 8.25
CA LYS A 103 -9.97 -5.30 9.58
C LYS A 103 -10.26 -3.82 9.91
N GLU A 104 -9.27 -2.97 9.70
CA GLU A 104 -9.38 -1.52 9.97
C GLU A 104 -10.32 -0.81 8.99
N GLY A 105 -10.43 -1.31 7.77
CA GLY A 105 -11.37 -0.83 6.74
C GLY A 105 -12.82 -1.16 7.02
N LYS A 106 -13.11 -1.90 8.08
CA LYS A 106 -14.45 -2.28 8.54
C LYS A 106 -15.23 -3.07 7.49
N SER A 107 -16.38 -2.55 7.02
CA SER A 107 -17.21 -3.21 6.01
C SER A 107 -16.78 -2.94 4.56
N ALA A 108 -15.79 -2.08 4.35
CA ALA A 108 -15.35 -1.69 3.01
C ALA A 108 -14.67 -2.84 2.24
N THR A 109 -15.04 -3.01 0.99
CA THR A 109 -14.34 -3.91 0.07
C THR A 109 -13.00 -3.31 -0.32
N ILE A 110 -11.94 -4.12 -0.32
CA ILE A 110 -10.62 -3.69 -0.77
C ILE A 110 -10.50 -3.87 -2.29
N PHE A 111 -10.15 -2.80 -2.98
CA PHE A 111 -9.79 -2.78 -4.38
C PHE A 111 -8.31 -2.45 -4.56
N LEU A 112 -7.65 -3.04 -5.53
CA LEU A 112 -6.28 -2.72 -5.89
C LEU A 112 -6.01 -2.97 -7.37
N PHE A 113 -4.96 -2.34 -7.89
CA PHE A 113 -4.35 -2.67 -9.17
C PHE A 113 -2.97 -3.27 -8.92
N SER A 114 -2.77 -4.48 -9.42
CA SER A 114 -1.53 -5.23 -9.22
C SER A 114 -0.47 -4.83 -10.22
N ALA A 115 0.80 -4.82 -9.78
CA ALA A 115 1.92 -4.92 -10.70
C ALA A 115 1.84 -6.22 -11.49
N PRO A 116 2.27 -6.26 -12.78
CA PRO A 116 2.17 -7.47 -13.58
C PRO A 116 2.82 -8.70 -12.92
N ALA A 117 3.96 -8.53 -12.28
CA ALA A 117 4.68 -9.60 -11.58
C ALA A 117 3.97 -10.09 -10.31
N ALA A 118 3.07 -9.29 -9.72
CA ALA A 118 2.36 -9.62 -8.49
C ALA A 118 0.94 -10.17 -8.73
N VAL A 119 0.48 -10.24 -9.97
CA VAL A 119 -0.86 -10.75 -10.31
C VAL A 119 -1.15 -12.11 -9.67
N PRO A 120 -0.25 -13.11 -9.71
CA PRO A 120 -0.51 -14.41 -9.10
C PRO A 120 -0.58 -14.40 -7.57
N TYR A 121 -0.03 -13.38 -6.92
CA TYR A 121 0.03 -13.29 -5.46
C TYR A 121 -1.34 -13.07 -4.83
N TYR A 122 -2.15 -12.19 -5.41
CA TYR A 122 -3.40 -11.75 -4.77
C TYR A 122 -4.48 -12.83 -4.67
N PRO A 123 -4.70 -13.70 -5.66
CA PRO A 123 -5.59 -14.85 -5.49
C PRO A 123 -5.19 -15.78 -4.34
N HIS A 124 -3.87 -15.96 -4.11
CA HIS A 124 -3.37 -16.77 -3.01
C HIS A 124 -3.77 -16.27 -1.63
N ILE A 125 -3.95 -14.97 -1.48
CA ILE A 125 -4.34 -14.35 -0.21
C ILE A 125 -5.83 -14.01 -0.12
N GLY A 126 -6.63 -14.45 -1.09
CA GLY A 126 -8.09 -14.40 -1.03
C GLY A 126 -8.76 -13.34 -1.90
N PHE A 127 -8.00 -12.62 -2.75
CA PHE A 127 -8.60 -11.70 -3.70
C PHE A 127 -9.24 -12.42 -4.87
N SER A 128 -10.39 -11.91 -5.31
CA SER A 128 -11.04 -12.30 -6.56
C SER A 128 -10.74 -11.26 -7.63
N GLU A 129 -10.53 -11.72 -8.85
CA GLU A 129 -10.37 -10.85 -9.99
C GLU A 129 -11.70 -10.18 -10.34
N GLY A 130 -11.66 -8.91 -10.66
CA GLY A 130 -12.82 -8.11 -11.09
C GLY A 130 -12.48 -7.29 -12.32
N SER A 131 -13.53 -6.77 -12.98
CA SER A 131 -13.38 -5.84 -14.10
C SER A 131 -13.25 -4.42 -13.58
N GLY A 132 -12.21 -3.73 -13.99
CA GLY A 132 -11.95 -2.34 -13.61
C GLY A 132 -11.53 -1.49 -14.79
N TRP A 133 -11.74 -0.18 -14.65
CA TRP A 133 -11.38 0.82 -15.66
C TRP A 133 -10.52 1.89 -15.00
N MET A 134 -9.53 2.38 -15.71
CA MET A 134 -8.64 3.44 -15.23
C MET A 134 -8.61 4.59 -16.23
N LEU A 135 -8.81 5.82 -15.70
CA LEU A 135 -8.60 7.04 -16.46
C LEU A 135 -7.42 7.78 -15.86
N THR A 136 -6.32 7.85 -16.59
CA THR A 136 -5.13 8.55 -16.13
C THR A 136 -5.27 10.06 -16.33
N ARG A 137 -4.48 10.85 -15.60
CA ARG A 137 -4.47 12.31 -15.74
C ARG A 137 -4.12 12.80 -17.15
N MET A 138 -3.47 11.97 -17.95
CA MET A 138 -3.10 12.28 -19.34
C MET A 138 -4.22 12.01 -20.33
N GLN A 139 -5.21 11.24 -19.92
CA GLN A 139 -6.37 10.93 -20.75
C GLN A 139 -7.47 11.96 -20.53
N ARG A 140 -8.34 12.13 -21.51
CA ARG A 140 -9.55 12.96 -21.41
C ARG A 140 -10.79 12.09 -21.54
N VAL A 141 -11.80 12.41 -20.74
CA VAL A 141 -13.12 11.84 -20.96
C VAL A 141 -13.58 12.22 -22.35
N ARG A 142 -13.88 11.23 -23.17
CA ARG A 142 -14.37 11.45 -24.53
C ARG A 142 -15.81 11.89 -24.47
N GLY A 143 -16.20 12.81 -25.36
CA GLY A 143 -17.57 13.30 -25.44
C GLY A 143 -18.56 12.24 -25.89
N ALA A 144 -19.83 12.55 -25.72
CA ALA A 144 -20.96 11.65 -25.94
C ALA A 144 -20.99 11.12 -27.37
N GLY A 145 -20.80 9.84 -27.52
CA GLY A 145 -20.91 9.06 -28.75
C GLY A 145 -21.05 7.58 -28.46
N GLY A 146 -21.10 7.21 -27.20
CA GLY A 146 -21.24 5.83 -26.74
C GLY A 146 -22.29 5.72 -25.63
N ALA A 147 -22.98 4.60 -25.58
CA ALA A 147 -23.85 4.26 -24.47
C ALA A 147 -23.09 4.32 -23.16
N ALA A 148 -23.65 4.95 -22.16
CA ALA A 148 -23.15 4.94 -20.81
C ALA A 148 -23.15 3.53 -20.22
#